data_266cb6dbc451be1c8317db60b514ffd3
#
_entry.id   266cb6dbc451be1c8317db60b514ffd3
#
_cell.length_a   1.000
_cell.length_b   1.000
_cell.length_c   1.000
_cell.angle_alpha   90.00
_cell.angle_beta   90.00
_cell.angle_gamma   90.00
#
_symmetry.space_group_name_H-M   'P 1'
#
loop_
_entity.id
_entity.type
_entity.pdbx_description
1 polymer ?
#
loop_
_entity_poly.entity_id
_entity_poly.type
_entity_poly.pdbx_seq_one_letter_code
_entity_poly.pdbx_strand_id
1 'polypeptide(L)'
;YNNCKNVRNEVVMTYDEKIQKIVDYIRSGEKSESDFKVGFEAEHFTVDKDSLDTTRYKQKAGVSDLLEEVKELGYEPSYENGNIMGLRRDGNSISIEPAAQFELAFDAASSIDELFENYKQAMEDIIPIFEKENKLLLQIGYQAKEKINDIQIIPKQRYKYMYDYFEEYGGQLAHNMMKGSCSLQVAIDYKDEDDFRKKYFVANAISPFLYSIFDNAYIFEGKVYDKHNLRQTIWEQCDKDRTGIYPFSFDDDLSYETYAKKILETPSIFIEKNGKEVFTKDQTFEEVMDRDSSKDMIYHALSIVFPDVRVKKYIEVRMPDNIHYPYNFAAIALIKNIFYDKDVLDYMYEKFSDMTYEYAQDLKKIATIQGIQAIYKDKKIYEWMLEIIDKIKEDREYINPLVDLLEKQMTPRDIYENLYKESPQKAAYEFSVNKFIKDSNGKN
;
A
#
# COMPACT_ATOMS: atom_id res chain seq x y z
N TYR A 1 23.40 19.93 55.54
CA TYR A 1 23.69 19.03 54.40
C TYR A 1 22.67 19.35 53.31
N ASN A 2 23.10 20.13 52.31
CA ASN A 2 22.34 20.53 51.16
C ASN A 2 22.24 19.37 50.15
N ASN A 3 21.10 18.77 50.00
CA ASN A 3 20.75 17.93 48.87
C ASN A 3 20.25 18.86 47.72
N CYS A 4 21.17 19.38 46.92
CA CYS A 4 20.81 19.88 45.59
C CYS A 4 20.40 18.69 44.72
N LYS A 5 19.11 18.45 44.61
CA LYS A 5 18.58 17.67 43.47
C LYS A 5 18.95 18.43 42.22
N ASN A 6 19.87 17.89 41.42
CA ASN A 6 20.05 18.28 40.03
C ASN A 6 18.75 17.98 39.29
N VAL A 7 17.83 18.94 39.22
CA VAL A 7 16.80 18.98 38.20
C VAL A 7 17.58 19.28 36.92
N ARG A 8 17.90 18.25 36.14
CA ARG A 8 18.21 18.45 34.74
C ARG A 8 16.97 19.15 34.16
N ASN A 9 17.11 20.43 33.83
CA ASN A 9 16.16 21.08 32.95
C ASN A 9 16.15 20.26 31.66
N GLU A 10 15.19 19.37 31.49
CA GLU A 10 14.90 18.74 30.23
C GLU A 10 14.48 19.88 29.29
N VAL A 11 15.42 20.31 28.47
CA VAL A 11 15.13 21.32 27.45
C VAL A 11 14.22 20.62 26.44
N VAL A 12 12.94 20.88 26.56
CA VAL A 12 11.91 20.35 25.63
C VAL A 12 12.23 20.85 24.22
N MET A 13 12.13 19.96 23.25
CA MET A 13 12.35 20.27 21.84
C MET A 13 11.25 21.23 21.35
N THR A 14 11.64 22.28 20.65
CA THR A 14 10.69 23.22 20.06
C THR A 14 9.94 22.58 18.88
N TYR A 15 8.82 23.16 18.50
CA TYR A 15 8.05 22.72 17.32
C TYR A 15 8.92 22.72 16.05
N ASP A 16 9.69 23.79 15.81
CA ASP A 16 10.57 23.90 14.65
C ASP A 16 11.69 22.83 14.66
N GLU A 17 12.23 22.49 15.82
CA GLU A 17 13.23 21.40 15.94
C GLU A 17 12.60 20.04 15.57
N LYS A 18 11.33 19.81 15.92
CA LYS A 18 10.62 18.58 15.56
C LYS A 18 10.35 18.49 14.04
N ILE A 19 9.90 19.60 13.44
CA ILE A 19 9.75 19.72 11.99
C ILE A 19 11.08 19.41 11.31
N GLN A 20 12.16 20.05 11.73
CA GLN A 20 13.47 19.89 11.10
C GLN A 20 13.96 18.43 11.13
N LYS A 21 13.73 17.71 12.23
CA LYS A 21 14.06 16.26 12.29
C LYS A 21 13.32 15.43 11.22
N ILE A 22 12.05 15.70 10.99
CA ILE A 22 11.26 14.99 9.98
C ILE A 22 11.72 15.40 8.59
N VAL A 23 11.93 16.70 8.35
CA VAL A 23 12.46 17.24 7.09
C VAL A 23 13.82 16.62 6.75
N ASP A 24 14.75 16.56 7.72
CA ASP A 24 16.07 15.96 7.52
C ASP A 24 15.98 14.45 7.20
N TYR A 25 15.02 13.76 7.81
CA TYR A 25 14.77 12.36 7.51
C TYR A 25 14.27 12.19 6.06
N ILE A 26 13.28 12.97 5.63
CA ILE A 26 12.76 12.93 4.25
C ILE A 26 13.88 13.30 3.28
N ARG A 27 14.58 14.42 3.51
CA ARG A 27 15.71 14.87 2.69
C ARG A 27 16.81 13.82 2.57
N SER A 28 17.02 12.99 3.58
CA SER A 28 18.02 11.90 3.51
C SER A 28 17.66 10.79 2.51
N GLY A 29 16.48 10.85 1.89
CA GLY A 29 16.06 10.01 0.78
C GLY A 29 16.45 10.53 -0.60
N GLU A 30 16.91 11.79 -0.71
CA GLU A 30 17.37 12.37 -1.98
C GLU A 30 18.55 11.57 -2.56
N LYS A 31 18.51 11.34 -3.88
CA LYS A 31 19.57 10.61 -4.59
C LYS A 31 19.61 11.03 -6.07
N SER A 32 20.72 10.74 -6.74
CA SER A 32 20.83 11.04 -8.17
C SER A 32 19.88 10.17 -8.99
N GLU A 33 19.43 10.67 -10.14
CA GLU A 33 18.54 9.94 -11.05
C GLU A 33 19.13 8.60 -11.51
N SER A 34 20.47 8.50 -11.63
CA SER A 34 21.17 7.26 -11.95
C SER A 34 21.03 6.17 -10.87
N ASP A 35 20.70 6.55 -9.64
CA ASP A 35 20.57 5.66 -8.50
C ASP A 35 19.09 5.36 -8.16
N PHE A 36 18.16 5.88 -8.97
CA PHE A 36 16.74 5.63 -8.78
C PHE A 36 16.41 4.15 -8.92
N LYS A 37 15.62 3.69 -7.97
CA LYS A 37 15.08 2.33 -7.92
C LYS A 37 13.58 2.37 -7.75
N VAL A 38 12.91 1.32 -8.18
CA VAL A 38 11.50 1.09 -7.89
C VAL A 38 11.38 -0.11 -6.96
N GLY A 39 10.55 0.01 -5.92
CA GLY A 39 10.21 -1.08 -5.01
C GLY A 39 8.71 -1.32 -5.01
N PHE A 40 8.28 -2.48 -4.54
CA PHE A 40 6.86 -2.73 -4.32
C PHE A 40 6.61 -3.63 -3.12
N GLU A 41 5.41 -3.47 -2.56
CA GLU A 41 4.83 -4.34 -1.55
C GLU A 41 3.50 -4.87 -2.10
N ALA A 42 3.23 -6.16 -1.91
CA ALA A 42 2.00 -6.80 -2.34
C ALA A 42 1.40 -7.62 -1.20
N GLU A 43 0.19 -7.25 -0.78
CA GLU A 43 -0.57 -7.93 0.26
C GLU A 43 -1.50 -8.98 -0.38
N HIS A 44 -1.62 -10.15 0.22
CA HIS A 44 -2.41 -11.26 -0.34
C HIS A 44 -3.33 -11.85 0.71
N PHE A 45 -4.50 -12.34 0.29
CA PHE A 45 -5.31 -13.19 1.14
C PHE A 45 -4.89 -14.65 0.98
N THR A 46 -4.65 -15.32 2.11
CA THR A 46 -4.56 -16.79 2.11
C THR A 46 -5.96 -17.34 2.34
N VAL A 47 -6.46 -18.12 1.38
CA VAL A 47 -7.79 -18.73 1.45
C VAL A 47 -7.74 -20.24 1.24
N ASP A 48 -8.71 -20.96 1.79
CA ASP A 48 -8.93 -22.36 1.45
C ASP A 48 -9.44 -22.44 0.00
N LYS A 49 -8.85 -23.31 -0.80
CA LYS A 49 -9.13 -23.43 -2.23
C LYS A 49 -10.56 -23.83 -2.55
N ASP A 50 -11.16 -24.66 -1.72
CA ASP A 50 -12.49 -25.22 -1.98
C ASP A 50 -13.59 -24.33 -1.40
N SER A 51 -13.45 -23.90 -0.14
CA SER A 51 -14.46 -23.11 0.57
C SER A 51 -14.33 -21.60 0.35
N LEU A 52 -13.15 -21.11 -0.02
CA LEU A 52 -12.76 -19.70 -0.09
C LEU A 52 -12.81 -18.97 1.26
N ASP A 53 -12.87 -19.71 2.36
CA ASP A 53 -12.78 -19.11 3.69
C ASP A 53 -11.36 -18.59 3.92
N THR A 54 -11.24 -17.40 4.53
CA THR A 54 -9.95 -16.79 4.87
C THR A 54 -9.20 -17.66 5.88
N THR A 55 -7.97 -17.99 5.58
CA THR A 55 -7.11 -18.77 6.48
C THR A 55 -6.69 -17.90 7.67
N ARG A 56 -7.05 -18.34 8.88
CA ARG A 56 -6.72 -17.65 10.13
C ARG A 56 -5.25 -17.79 10.46
N TYR A 57 -4.74 -16.89 11.27
CA TYR A 57 -3.37 -16.97 11.78
C TYR A 57 -3.15 -18.26 12.58
N LYS A 58 -4.02 -18.55 13.56
CA LYS A 58 -4.02 -19.76 14.38
C LYS A 58 -5.18 -20.67 14.01
N GLN A 59 -4.91 -21.69 13.25
CA GLN A 59 -5.77 -22.82 12.93
C GLN A 59 -4.88 -23.95 12.38
N LYS A 60 -5.44 -25.15 12.15
CA LYS A 60 -4.71 -26.20 11.41
C LYS A 60 -4.40 -25.71 10.00
N ALA A 61 -3.16 -25.84 9.56
CA ALA A 61 -2.65 -25.21 8.34
C ALA A 61 -2.98 -23.71 8.26
N GLY A 62 -2.84 -23.01 9.39
CA GLY A 62 -3.01 -21.57 9.49
C GLY A 62 -1.81 -20.80 8.95
N VAL A 63 -1.93 -19.47 8.86
CA VAL A 63 -0.84 -18.64 8.31
C VAL A 63 0.44 -18.79 9.15
N SER A 64 0.33 -18.96 10.48
CA SER A 64 1.49 -19.25 11.33
C SER A 64 2.19 -20.56 10.98
N ASP A 65 1.44 -21.60 10.62
CA ASP A 65 2.01 -22.89 10.26
C ASP A 65 2.69 -22.79 8.89
N LEU A 66 2.07 -22.08 7.92
CA LEU A 66 2.66 -21.82 6.61
C LEU A 66 3.97 -21.02 6.73
N LEU A 67 4.03 -20.00 7.61
CA LEU A 67 5.25 -19.24 7.84
C LEU A 67 6.37 -20.11 8.45
N GLU A 68 6.05 -21.01 9.37
CA GLU A 68 7.04 -21.96 9.91
C GLU A 68 7.57 -22.94 8.82
N GLU A 69 6.72 -23.35 7.86
CA GLU A 69 7.18 -24.15 6.71
C GLU A 69 8.04 -23.31 5.75
N VAL A 70 7.64 -22.07 5.43
CA VAL A 70 8.43 -21.16 4.57
C VAL A 70 9.80 -20.84 5.19
N LYS A 71 9.89 -20.72 6.50
CA LYS A 71 11.16 -20.54 7.24
C LYS A 71 12.18 -21.61 6.87
N GLU A 72 11.75 -22.87 6.68
CA GLU A 72 12.64 -23.99 6.34
C GLU A 72 13.31 -23.83 4.95
N LEU A 73 12.82 -22.88 4.12
CA LEU A 73 13.47 -22.48 2.87
C LEU A 73 14.69 -21.55 3.08
N GLY A 74 15.11 -21.34 4.32
CA GLY A 74 16.26 -20.51 4.67
C GLY A 74 15.92 -19.04 4.98
N TYR A 75 14.66 -18.75 5.27
CA TYR A 75 14.26 -17.44 5.77
C TYR A 75 14.58 -17.26 7.26
N GLU A 76 15.05 -16.07 7.63
CA GLU A 76 15.26 -15.67 9.02
C GLU A 76 13.94 -15.19 9.64
N PRO A 77 13.44 -15.82 10.71
CA PRO A 77 12.16 -15.47 11.30
C PRO A 77 12.26 -14.31 12.30
N SER A 78 11.18 -13.51 12.38
CA SER A 78 10.95 -12.60 13.49
C SER A 78 9.78 -13.10 14.35
N TYR A 79 9.93 -13.01 15.67
CA TYR A 79 8.91 -13.48 16.62
C TYR A 79 8.49 -12.36 17.56
N GLU A 80 7.19 -12.33 17.91
CA GLU A 80 6.65 -11.52 18.99
C GLU A 80 5.85 -12.42 19.95
N ASN A 81 6.26 -12.44 21.22
CA ASN A 81 5.64 -13.29 22.26
C ASN A 81 5.51 -14.77 21.85
N GLY A 82 6.53 -15.31 21.17
CA GLY A 82 6.56 -16.70 20.70
C GLY A 82 5.71 -16.97 19.43
N ASN A 83 5.14 -15.95 18.81
CA ASN A 83 4.41 -16.06 17.57
C ASN A 83 5.29 -15.56 16.41
N ILE A 84 5.35 -16.30 15.30
CA ILE A 84 6.08 -15.88 14.10
C ILE A 84 5.33 -14.73 13.42
N MET A 85 6.01 -13.59 13.20
CA MET A 85 5.40 -12.36 12.69
C MET A 85 5.95 -11.92 11.34
N GLY A 86 6.99 -12.57 10.86
CA GLY A 86 7.59 -12.26 9.57
C GLY A 86 8.84 -13.07 9.29
N LEU A 87 9.31 -12.97 8.07
CA LEU A 87 10.45 -13.73 7.53
C LEU A 87 11.29 -12.80 6.64
N ARG A 88 12.61 -13.02 6.59
CA ARG A 88 13.52 -12.29 5.69
C ARG A 88 14.50 -13.22 5.01
N ARG A 89 14.77 -13.01 3.72
CA ARG A 89 15.81 -13.70 2.96
C ARG A 89 16.24 -12.83 1.77
N ASP A 90 17.54 -12.62 1.61
CA ASP A 90 18.14 -11.99 0.41
C ASP A 90 17.45 -10.69 -0.04
N GLY A 91 17.16 -9.77 0.91
CA GLY A 91 16.48 -8.51 0.63
C GLY A 91 14.95 -8.58 0.54
N ASN A 92 14.40 -9.78 0.46
CA ASN A 92 12.95 -9.99 0.46
C ASN A 92 12.43 -10.13 1.89
N SER A 93 11.26 -9.58 2.16
CA SER A 93 10.58 -9.76 3.43
C SER A 93 9.14 -10.23 3.25
N ILE A 94 8.74 -11.08 4.18
CA ILE A 94 7.35 -11.50 4.34
C ILE A 94 6.89 -10.96 5.69
N SER A 95 5.81 -10.23 5.69
CA SER A 95 5.12 -9.80 6.91
C SER A 95 3.66 -10.22 6.88
N ILE A 96 2.99 -10.11 8.02
CA ILE A 96 1.56 -10.40 8.12
C ILE A 96 0.81 -9.21 8.67
N GLU A 97 -0.24 -8.87 7.97
CA GLU A 97 -1.13 -7.79 8.26
C GLU A 97 -2.22 -8.17 9.29
N PRO A 98 -3.05 -7.24 9.82
CA PRO A 98 -3.90 -7.48 10.99
C PRO A 98 -4.79 -8.72 10.96
N ALA A 99 -5.28 -9.14 9.80
CA ALA A 99 -6.11 -10.33 9.63
C ALA A 99 -5.35 -11.50 8.95
N ALA A 100 -4.03 -11.54 9.15
CA ALA A 100 -3.12 -12.51 8.58
C ALA A 100 -3.00 -12.44 7.04
N GLN A 101 -3.27 -11.26 6.43
CA GLN A 101 -2.92 -11.03 5.04
C GLN A 101 -1.40 -11.19 4.90
N PHE A 102 -1.02 -11.92 3.86
CA PHE A 102 0.37 -12.29 3.59
C PHE A 102 1.01 -11.20 2.72
N GLU A 103 1.85 -10.36 3.31
CA GLU A 103 2.54 -9.28 2.62
C GLU A 103 3.92 -9.71 2.18
N LEU A 104 4.26 -9.37 0.96
CA LEU A 104 5.56 -9.56 0.35
C LEU A 104 6.14 -8.20 -0.03
N ALA A 105 7.33 -7.91 0.44
CA ALA A 105 8.11 -6.76 0.01
C ALA A 105 9.45 -7.21 -0.55
N PHE A 106 9.86 -6.60 -1.65
CA PHE A 106 11.09 -6.91 -2.36
C PHE A 106 12.04 -5.71 -2.31
N ASP A 107 13.35 -5.98 -2.25
CA ASP A 107 14.36 -4.94 -2.40
C ASP A 107 14.11 -4.14 -3.67
N ALA A 108 14.22 -2.83 -3.57
CA ALA A 108 14.05 -1.95 -4.71
C ALA A 108 15.14 -2.21 -5.76
N ALA A 109 14.73 -2.33 -7.02
CA ALA A 109 15.58 -2.63 -8.16
C ALA A 109 15.58 -1.51 -9.21
N SER A 110 16.57 -1.52 -10.08
CA SER A 110 16.70 -0.53 -11.16
C SER A 110 15.83 -0.85 -12.38
N SER A 111 15.41 -2.11 -12.53
CA SER A 111 14.58 -2.57 -13.65
C SER A 111 13.37 -3.37 -13.20
N ILE A 112 12.34 -3.39 -14.04
CA ILE A 112 11.15 -4.21 -13.85
C ILE A 112 11.49 -5.71 -13.99
N ASP A 113 12.40 -6.06 -14.91
CA ASP A 113 12.85 -7.44 -15.11
C ASP A 113 13.45 -8.03 -13.83
N GLU A 114 14.32 -7.26 -13.14
CA GLU A 114 14.91 -7.69 -11.88
C GLU A 114 13.85 -7.93 -10.81
N LEU A 115 12.88 -7.03 -10.67
CA LEU A 115 11.76 -7.20 -9.73
C LEU A 115 10.91 -8.42 -10.09
N PHE A 116 10.64 -8.62 -11.38
CA PHE A 116 9.84 -9.74 -11.87
C PHE A 116 10.50 -11.08 -11.57
N GLU A 117 11.79 -11.21 -11.87
CA GLU A 117 12.53 -12.45 -11.61
C GLU A 117 12.62 -12.73 -10.11
N ASN A 118 12.89 -11.72 -9.27
CA ASN A 118 12.91 -11.87 -7.81
C ASN A 118 11.54 -12.32 -7.27
N TYR A 119 10.45 -11.69 -7.75
CA TYR A 119 9.09 -12.08 -7.38
C TYR A 119 8.77 -13.50 -7.81
N LYS A 120 9.04 -13.85 -9.07
CA LYS A 120 8.78 -15.17 -9.63
C LYS A 120 9.53 -16.25 -8.84
N GLN A 121 10.83 -16.07 -8.60
CA GLN A 121 11.65 -17.02 -7.85
C GLN A 121 11.12 -17.23 -6.43
N ALA A 122 10.77 -16.14 -5.72
CA ALA A 122 10.21 -16.25 -4.38
C ALA A 122 8.88 -17.03 -4.39
N MET A 123 8.03 -16.79 -5.39
CA MET A 123 6.75 -17.49 -5.50
C MET A 123 6.90 -18.95 -5.90
N GLU A 124 7.85 -19.29 -6.76
CA GLU A 124 8.19 -20.68 -7.11
C GLU A 124 8.61 -21.49 -5.87
N ASP A 125 9.32 -20.85 -4.93
CA ASP A 125 9.71 -21.50 -3.67
C ASP A 125 8.52 -21.64 -2.68
N ILE A 126 7.65 -20.63 -2.58
CA ILE A 126 6.61 -20.52 -1.54
C ILE A 126 5.32 -21.27 -1.92
N ILE A 127 4.88 -21.15 -3.18
CA ILE A 127 3.56 -21.67 -3.61
C ILE A 127 3.38 -23.17 -3.40
N PRO A 128 4.39 -24.05 -3.60
CA PRO A 128 4.22 -25.47 -3.30
C PRO A 128 3.81 -25.78 -1.85
N ILE A 129 4.22 -24.93 -0.88
CA ILE A 129 3.82 -25.06 0.52
C ILE A 129 2.31 -24.78 0.68
N PHE A 130 1.83 -23.72 0.03
CA PHE A 130 0.40 -23.37 0.04
C PHE A 130 -0.46 -24.45 -0.65
N GLU A 131 -0.01 -24.97 -1.79
CA GLU A 131 -0.72 -26.03 -2.52
C GLU A 131 -0.83 -27.34 -1.73
N LYS A 132 0.23 -27.74 -1.03
CA LYS A 132 0.24 -28.89 -0.13
C LYS A 132 -0.87 -28.83 0.92
N GLU A 133 -1.14 -27.63 1.43
CA GLU A 133 -2.15 -27.36 2.45
C GLU A 133 -3.52 -26.93 1.85
N ASN A 134 -3.73 -27.15 0.56
CA ASN A 134 -4.96 -26.77 -0.18
C ASN A 134 -5.30 -25.27 -0.05
N LYS A 135 -4.29 -24.42 -0.10
CA LYS A 135 -4.45 -22.96 0.02
C LYS A 135 -4.15 -22.24 -1.29
N LEU A 136 -4.84 -21.13 -1.51
CA LEU A 136 -4.52 -20.16 -2.53
C LEU A 136 -3.98 -18.90 -1.89
N LEU A 137 -2.95 -18.33 -2.52
CA LEU A 137 -2.48 -16.98 -2.26
C LEU A 137 -3.17 -16.04 -3.25
N LEU A 138 -4.22 -15.38 -2.81
CA LEU A 138 -5.20 -14.69 -3.64
C LEU A 138 -4.86 -13.22 -3.82
N GLN A 139 -4.93 -12.73 -5.05
CA GLN A 139 -4.60 -11.37 -5.48
C GLN A 139 -5.88 -10.59 -5.85
N ILE A 140 -6.59 -10.10 -4.85
CA ILE A 140 -7.78 -9.25 -4.98
C ILE A 140 -7.75 -8.11 -3.96
N GLY A 141 -8.51 -7.04 -4.22
CA GLY A 141 -8.50 -5.84 -3.39
C GLY A 141 -9.25 -5.96 -2.07
N TYR A 142 -10.22 -6.87 -1.97
CA TYR A 142 -10.97 -7.11 -0.74
C TYR A 142 -11.21 -8.61 -0.55
N GLN A 143 -11.27 -9.06 0.70
CA GLN A 143 -11.38 -10.49 1.01
C GLN A 143 -12.59 -11.17 0.33
N ALA A 144 -12.41 -12.47 -0.03
CA ALA A 144 -13.24 -13.15 -1.01
C ALA A 144 -14.70 -13.40 -0.59
N LYS A 145 -14.99 -13.56 0.72
CA LYS A 145 -16.26 -14.14 1.14
C LYS A 145 -16.79 -13.66 2.49
N GLU A 146 -15.91 -13.57 3.51
CA GLU A 146 -16.35 -13.44 4.89
C GLU A 146 -16.61 -11.98 5.29
N LYS A 147 -17.37 -11.81 6.36
CA LYS A 147 -17.50 -10.52 7.03
C LYS A 147 -16.30 -10.29 7.94
N ILE A 148 -15.81 -9.07 8.01
CA ILE A 148 -14.65 -8.75 8.85
C ILE A 148 -14.89 -9.03 10.34
N ASN A 149 -16.14 -8.99 10.80
CA ASN A 149 -16.48 -9.30 12.20
C ASN A 149 -16.21 -10.76 12.56
N ASP A 150 -16.20 -11.65 11.58
CA ASP A 150 -15.92 -13.08 11.75
C ASP A 150 -14.41 -13.37 11.68
N ILE A 151 -13.58 -12.36 11.34
CA ILE A 151 -12.14 -12.48 11.22
C ILE A 151 -11.45 -11.83 12.44
N GLN A 152 -10.64 -12.62 13.12
CA GLN A 152 -9.85 -12.15 14.27
C GLN A 152 -8.55 -11.50 13.82
N ILE A 153 -8.08 -10.49 14.59
CA ILE A 153 -6.75 -9.95 14.38
C ILE A 153 -5.67 -10.89 14.95
N ILE A 154 -4.49 -10.83 14.34
CA ILE A 154 -3.33 -11.60 14.80
C ILE A 154 -2.81 -11.07 16.15
N PRO A 155 -2.09 -11.92 16.92
CA PRO A 155 -1.58 -11.54 18.25
C PRO A 155 -0.33 -10.66 18.18
N LYS A 156 -0.45 -9.47 17.56
CA LYS A 156 0.59 -8.46 17.43
C LYS A 156 0.14 -7.20 18.17
N GLN A 157 0.96 -6.70 19.09
CA GLN A 157 0.54 -5.65 20.03
C GLN A 157 0.16 -4.36 19.31
N ARG A 158 0.92 -3.95 18.28
CA ARG A 158 0.59 -2.74 17.50
C ARG A 158 -0.78 -2.80 16.84
N TYR A 159 -1.21 -3.97 16.37
CA TYR A 159 -2.53 -4.14 15.75
C TYR A 159 -3.65 -4.11 16.77
N LYS A 160 -3.38 -4.58 18.00
CA LYS A 160 -4.32 -4.41 19.10
C LYS A 160 -4.53 -2.92 19.41
N TYR A 161 -3.46 -2.13 19.50
CA TYR A 161 -3.56 -0.68 19.71
C TYR A 161 -4.27 0.04 18.56
N MET A 162 -3.95 -0.32 17.33
CA MET A 162 -4.65 0.24 16.16
C MET A 162 -6.14 -0.13 16.17
N TYR A 163 -6.47 -1.37 16.49
CA TYR A 163 -7.86 -1.83 16.57
C TYR A 163 -8.64 -1.04 17.63
N ASP A 164 -8.09 -0.90 18.84
CA ASP A 164 -8.72 -0.16 19.94
C ASP A 164 -8.85 1.34 19.61
N TYR A 165 -7.85 1.91 18.95
CA TYR A 165 -7.90 3.30 18.48
C TYR A 165 -9.02 3.50 17.45
N PHE A 166 -9.10 2.63 16.46
CA PHE A 166 -10.13 2.75 15.41
C PHE A 166 -11.55 2.45 15.91
N GLU A 167 -11.69 1.67 16.98
CA GLU A 167 -12.99 1.48 17.64
C GLU A 167 -13.49 2.78 18.28
N GLU A 168 -12.59 3.60 18.84
CA GLU A 168 -12.91 4.85 19.55
C GLU A 168 -12.95 6.08 18.60
N TYR A 169 -11.99 6.18 17.66
CA TYR A 169 -11.75 7.36 16.83
C TYR A 169 -11.92 7.12 15.32
N GLY A 170 -11.99 5.88 14.89
CA GLY A 170 -12.07 5.52 13.49
C GLY A 170 -13.41 5.80 12.84
N GLY A 171 -13.42 5.90 11.51
CA GLY A 171 -14.61 5.96 10.70
C GLY A 171 -15.30 4.58 10.55
N GLN A 172 -16.39 4.55 9.82
CA GLN A 172 -17.27 3.37 9.71
C GLN A 172 -16.57 2.14 9.09
N LEU A 173 -15.55 2.35 8.25
CA LEU A 173 -14.84 1.28 7.53
C LEU A 173 -13.39 1.07 8.00
N ALA A 174 -13.01 1.61 9.16
CA ALA A 174 -11.65 1.48 9.68
C ALA A 174 -11.26 0.00 9.92
N HIS A 175 -12.15 -0.80 10.47
CA HIS A 175 -11.89 -2.24 10.65
C HIS A 175 -11.96 -3.02 9.34
N ASN A 176 -12.71 -2.55 8.34
CA ASN A 176 -12.69 -3.11 6.98
C ASN A 176 -11.34 -2.87 6.31
N MET A 177 -10.73 -1.68 6.52
CA MET A 177 -9.37 -1.41 6.08
C MET A 177 -8.39 -2.41 6.71
N MET A 178 -8.41 -2.55 8.03
CA MET A 178 -7.45 -3.42 8.74
C MET A 178 -7.56 -4.90 8.36
N LYS A 179 -8.77 -5.41 8.18
CA LYS A 179 -9.01 -6.85 8.08
C LYS A 179 -9.46 -7.33 6.70
N GLY A 180 -9.96 -6.43 5.88
CA GLY A 180 -10.63 -6.79 4.64
C GLY A 180 -9.92 -6.39 3.36
N SER A 181 -8.92 -5.49 3.41
CA SER A 181 -8.27 -4.98 2.20
C SER A 181 -6.88 -5.55 1.97
N CYS A 182 -6.49 -5.66 0.70
CA CYS A 182 -5.12 -5.93 0.24
C CYS A 182 -4.76 -5.01 -0.92
N SER A 183 -3.51 -4.58 -0.97
CA SER A 183 -3.01 -3.61 -1.95
C SER A 183 -1.73 -4.07 -2.65
N LEU A 184 -1.46 -3.38 -3.76
CA LEU A 184 -0.15 -3.27 -4.38
C LEU A 184 0.34 -1.83 -4.14
N GLN A 185 1.46 -1.67 -3.46
CA GLN A 185 2.06 -0.36 -3.16
C GLN A 185 3.39 -0.26 -3.90
N VAL A 186 3.62 0.87 -4.57
CA VAL A 186 4.83 1.08 -5.38
C VAL A 186 5.62 2.26 -4.84
N ALA A 187 6.88 2.03 -4.52
CA ALA A 187 7.80 3.04 -4.01
C ALA A 187 8.68 3.60 -5.13
N ILE A 188 8.75 4.93 -5.22
CA ILE A 188 9.57 5.68 -6.17
C ILE A 188 10.46 6.69 -5.45
N ASP A 189 11.65 6.90 -6.00
CA ASP A 189 12.66 7.82 -5.48
C ASP A 189 12.46 9.25 -6.00
N TYR A 190 13.10 10.21 -5.33
CA TYR A 190 13.18 11.60 -5.73
C TYR A 190 14.61 12.14 -5.60
N LYS A 191 14.93 13.14 -6.42
CA LYS A 191 16.28 13.71 -6.52
C LYS A 191 16.53 14.80 -5.48
N ASP A 192 15.57 15.69 -5.34
CA ASP A 192 15.60 16.87 -4.48
C ASP A 192 14.16 17.28 -4.14
N GLU A 193 13.99 18.36 -3.38
CA GLU A 193 12.68 18.85 -2.97
C GLU A 193 11.80 19.34 -4.13
N ASP A 194 12.38 19.86 -5.21
CA ASP A 194 11.62 20.29 -6.40
C ASP A 194 11.09 19.08 -7.19
N ASP A 195 11.89 18.04 -7.35
CA ASP A 195 11.47 16.78 -7.96
C ASP A 195 10.41 16.07 -7.10
N PHE A 196 10.62 16.08 -5.76
CA PHE A 196 9.62 15.59 -4.81
C PHE A 196 8.27 16.30 -4.96
N ARG A 197 8.25 17.65 -4.97
CA ARG A 197 7.03 18.44 -5.12
C ARG A 197 6.26 18.04 -6.37
N LYS A 198 6.96 17.95 -7.49
CA LYS A 198 6.38 17.59 -8.78
C LYS A 198 5.79 16.19 -8.77
N LYS A 199 6.55 15.21 -8.28
CA LYS A 199 6.13 13.81 -8.17
C LYS A 199 4.95 13.64 -7.22
N TYR A 200 5.01 14.28 -6.07
CA TYR A 200 3.96 14.20 -5.06
C TYR A 200 2.66 14.85 -5.55
N PHE A 201 2.75 16.02 -6.20
CA PHE A 201 1.60 16.67 -6.83
C PHE A 201 0.95 15.75 -7.88
N VAL A 202 1.74 15.24 -8.85
CA VAL A 202 1.23 14.37 -9.93
C VAL A 202 0.62 13.10 -9.36
N ALA A 203 1.27 12.45 -8.38
CA ALA A 203 0.76 11.24 -7.75
C ALA A 203 -0.61 11.43 -7.10
N ASN A 204 -0.81 12.56 -6.40
CA ASN A 204 -2.11 12.91 -5.82
C ASN A 204 -3.14 13.31 -6.89
N ALA A 205 -2.73 14.03 -7.94
CA ALA A 205 -3.62 14.43 -9.04
C ALA A 205 -4.19 13.22 -9.80
N ILE A 206 -3.40 12.16 -9.96
CA ILE A 206 -3.84 10.93 -10.64
C ILE A 206 -4.39 9.86 -9.69
N SER A 207 -4.51 10.16 -8.40
CA SER A 207 -5.06 9.21 -7.43
C SER A 207 -6.42 8.64 -7.86
N PRO A 208 -7.42 9.45 -8.30
CA PRO A 208 -8.69 8.92 -8.78
C PRO A 208 -8.57 7.99 -9.99
N PHE A 209 -7.56 8.22 -10.82
CA PHE A 209 -7.29 7.41 -12.02
C PHE A 209 -6.72 6.05 -11.64
N LEU A 210 -5.71 6.03 -10.75
CA LEU A 210 -5.07 4.79 -10.31
C LEU A 210 -6.02 3.89 -9.52
N TYR A 211 -6.87 4.45 -8.64
CA TYR A 211 -7.95 3.68 -8.02
C TYR A 211 -8.86 3.03 -9.04
N SER A 212 -9.19 3.75 -10.12
CA SER A 212 -10.18 3.28 -11.10
C SER A 212 -9.63 2.22 -12.04
N ILE A 213 -8.42 2.40 -12.60
CA ILE A 213 -7.85 1.43 -13.55
C ILE A 213 -7.35 0.15 -12.88
N PHE A 214 -7.05 0.21 -11.58
CA PHE A 214 -6.59 -0.92 -10.78
C PHE A 214 -7.64 -1.39 -9.77
N ASP A 215 -8.92 -1.05 -9.98
CA ASP A 215 -10.05 -1.60 -9.20
C ASP A 215 -10.11 -3.12 -9.39
N ASN A 216 -10.03 -3.85 -8.27
CA ASN A 216 -10.04 -5.32 -8.24
C ASN A 216 -10.83 -5.86 -7.04
N ALA A 217 -11.89 -5.15 -6.64
CA ALA A 217 -12.72 -5.53 -5.49
C ALA A 217 -14.20 -5.69 -5.91
N TYR A 218 -14.60 -6.91 -6.26
CA TYR A 218 -15.98 -7.22 -6.68
C TYR A 218 -16.90 -7.62 -5.53
N ILE A 219 -16.36 -8.23 -4.48
CA ILE A 219 -17.14 -8.71 -3.32
C ILE A 219 -16.82 -7.82 -2.11
N PHE A 220 -17.85 -7.44 -1.37
CA PHE A 220 -17.77 -6.74 -0.09
C PHE A 220 -18.66 -7.43 0.93
N GLU A 221 -18.09 -7.87 2.05
CA GLU A 221 -18.83 -8.55 3.14
C GLU A 221 -19.69 -9.74 2.66
N GLY A 222 -19.13 -10.53 1.74
CA GLY A 222 -19.81 -11.70 1.16
C GLY A 222 -20.91 -11.40 0.15
N LYS A 223 -21.03 -10.14 -0.29
CA LYS A 223 -22.01 -9.70 -1.29
C LYS A 223 -21.32 -8.98 -2.44
N VAL A 224 -21.96 -9.00 -3.60
CA VAL A 224 -21.51 -8.19 -4.74
C VAL A 224 -21.51 -6.71 -4.33
N TYR A 225 -20.39 -6.05 -4.56
CA TYR A 225 -20.27 -4.61 -4.46
C TYR A 225 -20.70 -3.96 -5.76
N ASP A 226 -21.76 -3.18 -5.73
CA ASP A 226 -22.44 -2.63 -6.91
C ASP A 226 -21.83 -1.29 -7.42
N LYS A 227 -20.73 -0.85 -6.79
CA LYS A 227 -19.98 0.35 -7.16
C LYS A 227 -18.56 -0.03 -7.58
N HIS A 228 -17.75 1.00 -7.86
CA HIS A 228 -16.33 0.87 -8.17
C HIS A 228 -15.45 1.38 -7.02
N ASN A 229 -14.15 1.13 -7.10
CA ASN A 229 -13.14 1.70 -6.22
C ASN A 229 -13.44 1.44 -4.73
N LEU A 230 -13.75 0.19 -4.37
CA LEU A 230 -14.07 -0.16 -2.96
C LEU A 230 -12.95 0.24 -2.02
N ARG A 231 -11.69 0.04 -2.39
CA ARG A 231 -10.51 0.45 -1.61
C ARG A 231 -10.55 1.93 -1.29
N GLN A 232 -10.81 2.80 -2.29
CA GLN A 232 -10.95 4.24 -2.07
C GLN A 232 -12.03 4.54 -1.03
N THR A 233 -13.22 3.94 -1.19
CA THR A 233 -14.35 4.12 -0.25
C THR A 233 -13.98 3.70 1.17
N ILE A 234 -13.25 2.61 1.34
CA ILE A 234 -12.79 2.13 2.65
C ILE A 234 -11.82 3.13 3.29
N TRP A 235 -10.81 3.60 2.55
CA TRP A 235 -9.83 4.54 3.08
C TRP A 235 -10.42 5.90 3.41
N GLU A 236 -11.34 6.43 2.60
CA GLU A 236 -12.05 7.70 2.87
C GLU A 236 -12.94 7.64 4.13
N GLN A 237 -13.38 6.44 4.53
CA GLN A 237 -14.19 6.20 5.72
C GLN A 237 -13.40 5.51 6.85
N CYS A 238 -12.06 5.55 6.81
CA CYS A 238 -11.19 4.94 7.80
C CYS A 238 -10.81 5.92 8.91
N ASP A 239 -10.04 6.96 8.60
CA ASP A 239 -9.54 7.94 9.57
C ASP A 239 -9.19 9.25 8.85
N LYS A 240 -9.94 10.31 9.18
CA LYS A 240 -9.81 11.64 8.56
C LYS A 240 -8.43 12.30 8.78
N ASP A 241 -7.72 11.90 9.86
CA ASP A 241 -6.48 12.55 10.24
C ASP A 241 -5.27 11.95 9.48
N ARG A 242 -5.42 10.73 8.90
CA ARG A 242 -4.29 10.02 8.30
C ARG A 242 -4.52 9.39 6.94
N THR A 243 -5.72 9.47 6.36
CA THR A 243 -6.06 8.81 5.08
C THR A 243 -6.47 9.78 3.99
N GLY A 244 -6.51 9.30 2.74
CA GLY A 244 -6.94 10.08 1.59
C GLY A 244 -5.87 11.02 1.05
N ILE A 245 -6.29 12.01 0.29
CA ILE A 245 -5.42 13.08 -0.24
C ILE A 245 -5.35 14.20 0.80
N TYR A 246 -4.16 14.66 1.12
CA TYR A 246 -4.02 15.83 1.99
C TYR A 246 -4.28 17.13 1.22
N PRO A 247 -5.02 18.11 1.77
CA PRO A 247 -5.38 19.35 1.05
C PRO A 247 -4.17 20.08 0.47
N PHE A 248 -3.07 20.18 1.21
CA PHE A 248 -1.85 20.87 0.79
C PHE A 248 -1.12 20.18 -0.40
N SER A 249 -1.58 18.99 -0.85
CA SER A 249 -0.95 18.28 -1.98
C SER A 249 -0.96 19.08 -3.28
N PHE A 250 -1.81 20.12 -3.36
CA PHE A 250 -2.00 20.96 -4.54
C PHE A 250 -1.62 22.43 -4.29
N ASP A 251 -1.06 22.75 -3.12
CA ASP A 251 -0.68 24.11 -2.75
C ASP A 251 0.69 24.49 -3.35
N ASP A 252 0.87 25.77 -3.65
CA ASP A 252 2.11 26.29 -4.24
C ASP A 252 3.31 26.18 -3.28
N ASP A 253 3.06 26.13 -1.97
CA ASP A 253 4.06 26.00 -0.91
C ASP A 253 4.31 24.55 -0.46
N LEU A 254 3.79 23.56 -1.20
CA LEU A 254 4.08 22.14 -0.97
C LEU A 254 5.58 21.91 -0.81
N SER A 255 6.01 21.29 0.29
CA SER A 255 7.41 21.09 0.66
C SER A 255 7.54 19.93 1.64
N TYR A 256 8.76 19.52 1.96
CA TYR A 256 9.04 18.61 3.07
C TYR A 256 8.49 19.14 4.39
N GLU A 257 8.55 20.48 4.57
CA GLU A 257 8.08 21.13 5.79
C GLU A 257 6.54 21.03 5.94
N THR A 258 5.77 21.26 4.86
CA THR A 258 4.29 21.13 4.91
C THR A 258 3.88 19.71 5.23
N TYR A 259 4.59 18.70 4.68
CA TYR A 259 4.37 17.30 5.02
C TYR A 259 4.73 16.99 6.47
N ALA A 260 5.89 17.49 6.95
CA ALA A 260 6.34 17.31 8.34
C ALA A 260 5.35 17.90 9.37
N LYS A 261 4.79 19.08 9.09
CA LYS A 261 3.73 19.69 9.91
C LYS A 261 2.53 18.77 10.05
N LYS A 262 2.05 18.22 8.93
CA LYS A 262 0.93 17.27 8.93
C LYS A 262 1.24 16.03 9.78
N ILE A 263 2.45 15.50 9.72
CA ILE A 263 2.85 14.34 10.53
C ILE A 263 2.80 14.69 12.02
N LEU A 264 3.33 15.85 12.43
CA LEU A 264 3.32 16.28 13.84
C LEU A 264 1.90 16.44 14.40
N GLU A 265 0.96 16.92 13.61
CA GLU A 265 -0.45 17.11 13.98
C GLU A 265 -1.24 15.80 14.05
N THR A 266 -0.70 14.70 13.53
CA THR A 266 -1.42 13.43 13.46
C THR A 266 -1.33 12.68 14.80
N PRO A 267 -2.44 12.10 15.30
CA PRO A 267 -2.44 11.21 16.45
C PRO A 267 -1.46 10.05 16.27
N SER A 268 -0.66 9.75 17.29
CA SER A 268 0.41 8.74 17.20
C SER A 268 -0.06 7.30 17.38
N ILE A 269 -1.25 7.10 17.96
CA ILE A 269 -1.86 5.82 18.35
C ILE A 269 -1.01 5.09 19.38
N PHE A 270 0.23 4.77 19.06
CA PHE A 270 1.23 4.19 19.95
C PHE A 270 2.62 4.67 19.54
N ILE A 271 3.57 4.57 20.48
CA ILE A 271 4.99 4.83 20.25
C ILE A 271 5.83 3.72 20.87
N GLU A 272 7.06 3.56 20.41
CA GLU A 272 8.05 2.76 21.13
C GLU A 272 8.83 3.63 22.10
N LYS A 273 8.82 3.27 23.38
CA LYS A 273 9.59 3.93 24.43
C LYS A 273 10.33 2.90 25.27
N ASN A 274 11.67 3.01 25.30
CA ASN A 274 12.54 2.07 26.03
C ASN A 274 12.32 0.59 25.64
N GLY A 275 12.16 0.31 24.35
CA GLY A 275 11.95 -1.04 23.82
C GLY A 275 10.56 -1.63 24.13
N LYS A 276 9.58 -0.77 24.46
CA LYS A 276 8.20 -1.18 24.71
C LYS A 276 7.24 -0.30 23.92
N GLU A 277 6.26 -0.92 23.33
CA GLU A 277 5.13 -0.18 22.72
C GLU A 277 4.22 0.38 23.82
N VAL A 278 3.90 1.66 23.71
CA VAL A 278 3.04 2.42 24.64
C VAL A 278 1.87 2.99 23.86
N PHE A 279 0.65 2.68 24.28
CA PHE A 279 -0.57 3.21 23.68
C PHE A 279 -0.74 4.69 24.04
N THR A 280 -0.70 5.57 23.07
CA THR A 280 -0.79 7.03 23.23
C THR A 280 -2.14 7.60 22.81
N LYS A 281 -2.98 6.76 22.18
CA LYS A 281 -4.31 7.15 21.69
C LYS A 281 -4.24 8.33 20.74
N ASP A 282 -4.97 9.39 21.06
CA ASP A 282 -5.14 10.62 20.30
C ASP A 282 -4.05 11.69 20.55
N GLN A 283 -3.05 11.39 21.39
CA GLN A 283 -1.88 12.28 21.51
C GLN A 283 -1.17 12.38 20.17
N THR A 284 -0.90 13.61 19.73
CA THR A 284 -0.24 13.87 18.45
C THR A 284 1.26 13.54 18.51
N PHE A 285 1.89 13.40 17.35
CA PHE A 285 3.36 13.24 17.32
C PHE A 285 4.08 14.48 17.87
N GLU A 286 3.49 15.68 17.75
CA GLU A 286 4.02 16.89 18.40
C GLU A 286 4.12 16.71 19.92
N GLU A 287 3.11 16.13 20.55
CA GLU A 287 3.05 15.94 22.00
C GLU A 287 3.99 14.83 22.50
N VAL A 288 4.20 13.77 21.71
CA VAL A 288 4.96 12.59 22.15
C VAL A 288 6.43 12.60 21.72
N MET A 289 6.81 13.38 20.69
CA MET A 289 8.21 13.49 20.27
C MET A 289 9.02 14.34 21.24
N ASP A 290 10.18 13.82 21.65
CA ASP A 290 11.16 14.47 22.50
C ASP A 290 12.56 14.51 21.83
N ARG A 291 13.56 15.09 22.52
CA ARG A 291 14.93 15.21 21.96
C ARG A 291 15.60 13.89 21.70
N ASP A 292 15.24 12.88 22.46
CA ASP A 292 15.79 11.54 22.32
C ASP A 292 15.04 10.70 21.29
N SER A 293 14.05 11.31 20.59
CA SER A 293 13.31 10.64 19.51
C SER A 293 14.29 10.18 18.42
N SER A 294 14.34 8.86 18.27
CA SER A 294 15.24 8.16 17.34
C SER A 294 14.78 8.30 15.89
N LYS A 295 15.64 7.89 14.96
CA LYS A 295 15.23 7.74 13.55
C LYS A 295 14.07 6.73 13.38
N ASP A 296 14.00 5.75 14.27
CA ASP A 296 12.91 4.75 14.26
C ASP A 296 11.58 5.38 14.68
N MET A 297 11.59 6.33 15.62
CA MET A 297 10.40 7.12 15.97
C MET A 297 9.92 7.95 14.78
N ILE A 298 10.82 8.60 14.05
CA ILE A 298 10.45 9.39 12.86
C ILE A 298 9.92 8.47 11.77
N TYR A 299 10.59 7.33 11.53
CA TYR A 299 10.10 6.32 10.58
C TYR A 299 8.72 5.81 10.97
N HIS A 300 8.49 5.54 12.26
CA HIS A 300 7.17 5.15 12.77
C HIS A 300 6.12 6.24 12.50
N ALA A 301 6.42 7.50 12.79
CA ALA A 301 5.51 8.62 12.55
C ALA A 301 5.11 8.73 11.07
N LEU A 302 6.08 8.56 10.15
CA LEU A 302 5.85 8.55 8.71
C LEU A 302 5.14 7.27 8.22
N SER A 303 5.18 6.18 8.98
CA SER A 303 4.59 4.89 8.62
C SER A 303 3.16 4.70 9.12
N ILE A 304 2.78 5.37 10.23
CA ILE A 304 1.44 5.22 10.83
C ILE A 304 0.37 6.13 10.20
N VAL A 305 0.71 6.81 9.12
CA VAL A 305 -0.20 7.55 8.25
C VAL A 305 -0.45 6.78 6.97
N PHE A 306 -1.66 6.88 6.43
CA PHE A 306 -2.11 6.06 5.32
C PHE A 306 -2.76 6.89 4.19
N PRO A 307 -2.15 8.03 3.77
CA PRO A 307 -2.66 8.80 2.65
C PRO A 307 -2.56 7.99 1.34
N ASP A 308 -3.21 8.49 0.30
CA ASP A 308 -3.10 7.91 -1.05
C ASP A 308 -1.63 7.90 -1.53
N VAL A 309 -0.88 8.94 -1.16
CA VAL A 309 0.54 9.08 -1.45
C VAL A 309 1.30 9.32 -0.15
N ARG A 310 2.05 8.34 0.31
CA ARG A 310 2.82 8.40 1.55
C ARG A 310 4.28 8.77 1.28
N VAL A 311 4.84 9.62 2.14
CA VAL A 311 6.25 10.02 2.05
C VAL A 311 7.05 9.40 3.19
N LYS A 312 8.16 8.80 2.82
CA LYS A 312 9.24 8.33 3.70
C LYS A 312 10.57 8.88 3.16
N LYS A 313 11.59 8.06 2.96
CA LYS A 313 12.77 8.39 2.14
C LYS A 313 12.51 8.16 0.64
N TYR A 314 11.28 7.91 0.29
CA TYR A 314 10.74 7.66 -1.03
C TYR A 314 9.26 8.07 -1.02
N ILE A 315 8.67 8.17 -2.18
CA ILE A 315 7.22 8.37 -2.34
C ILE A 315 6.59 7.02 -2.58
N GLU A 316 5.53 6.70 -1.86
CA GLU A 316 4.81 5.44 -1.94
C GLU A 316 3.42 5.68 -2.51
N VAL A 317 3.16 5.13 -3.68
CA VAL A 317 1.87 5.16 -4.39
C VAL A 317 1.03 3.98 -3.90
N ARG A 318 -0.14 4.26 -3.27
CA ARG A 318 -0.88 3.29 -2.47
C ARG A 318 -2.30 2.98 -2.98
N MET A 319 -2.68 3.57 -4.10
CA MET A 319 -4.04 3.47 -4.64
C MET A 319 -4.41 2.10 -5.21
N PRO A 320 -3.51 1.36 -5.91
CA PRO A 320 -3.89 0.10 -6.53
C PRO A 320 -4.35 -0.94 -5.51
N ASP A 321 -5.45 -1.63 -5.82
CA ASP A 321 -5.76 -2.90 -5.19
C ASP A 321 -4.64 -3.91 -5.40
N ASN A 322 -4.59 -5.00 -4.62
CA ASN A 322 -3.79 -6.13 -5.06
C ASN A 322 -4.41 -6.74 -6.31
N ILE A 323 -3.61 -6.93 -7.35
CA ILE A 323 -4.00 -7.38 -8.68
C ILE A 323 -3.13 -8.54 -9.16
N HIS A 324 -3.75 -9.46 -9.89
CA HIS A 324 -3.06 -10.65 -10.39
C HIS A 324 -2.14 -10.34 -11.59
N TYR A 325 -1.16 -11.22 -11.81
CA TYR A 325 -0.32 -11.17 -13.00
C TYR A 325 -1.17 -11.34 -14.29
N PRO A 326 -0.92 -10.56 -15.36
CA PRO A 326 0.21 -9.64 -15.56
C PRO A 326 -0.02 -8.19 -15.08
N TYR A 327 -1.21 -7.86 -14.58
CA TYR A 327 -1.58 -6.48 -14.27
C TYR A 327 -0.84 -5.88 -13.08
N ASN A 328 -0.36 -6.70 -12.13
CA ASN A 328 0.49 -6.23 -11.03
C ASN A 328 1.81 -5.63 -11.55
N PHE A 329 2.49 -6.32 -12.46
CA PHE A 329 3.71 -5.79 -13.08
C PHE A 329 3.42 -4.67 -14.07
N ALA A 330 2.25 -4.65 -14.71
CA ALA A 330 1.81 -3.50 -15.49
C ALA A 330 1.64 -2.24 -14.62
N ALA A 331 1.13 -2.38 -13.40
CA ALA A 331 0.99 -1.27 -12.46
C ALA A 331 2.37 -0.75 -11.99
N ILE A 332 3.30 -1.64 -11.64
CA ILE A 332 4.66 -1.27 -11.21
C ILE A 332 5.38 -0.55 -12.35
N ALA A 333 5.35 -1.11 -13.56
CA ALA A 333 5.98 -0.54 -14.75
C ALA A 333 5.38 0.82 -15.13
N LEU A 334 4.04 0.94 -15.09
CA LEU A 334 3.36 2.20 -15.37
C LEU A 334 3.77 3.29 -14.38
N ILE A 335 3.73 3.00 -13.08
CA ILE A 335 4.08 3.97 -12.03
C ILE A 335 5.56 4.36 -12.15
N LYS A 336 6.49 3.39 -12.32
CA LYS A 336 7.91 3.70 -12.57
C LYS A 336 8.06 4.69 -13.72
N ASN A 337 7.46 4.42 -14.86
CA ASN A 337 7.66 5.23 -16.07
C ASN A 337 6.98 6.59 -15.99
N ILE A 338 5.82 6.72 -15.31
CA ILE A 338 5.20 8.03 -15.06
C ILE A 338 6.17 8.96 -14.31
N PHE A 339 6.91 8.45 -13.34
CA PHE A 339 7.70 9.27 -12.43
C PHE A 339 9.20 9.33 -12.78
N TYR A 340 9.72 8.43 -13.61
CA TYR A 340 11.13 8.39 -13.99
C TYR A 340 11.39 8.82 -15.43
N ASP A 341 10.41 8.76 -16.32
CA ASP A 341 10.50 9.43 -17.62
C ASP A 341 10.15 10.91 -17.45
N LYS A 342 11.19 11.76 -17.61
CA LYS A 342 11.04 13.21 -17.43
C LYS A 342 9.99 13.82 -18.35
N ASP A 343 9.92 13.37 -19.59
CA ASP A 343 8.97 13.92 -20.59
C ASP A 343 7.52 13.55 -20.22
N VAL A 344 7.29 12.36 -19.69
CA VAL A 344 5.99 11.91 -19.21
C VAL A 344 5.59 12.68 -17.96
N LEU A 345 6.49 12.79 -16.98
CA LEU A 345 6.23 13.52 -15.74
C LEU A 345 5.94 15.01 -16.00
N ASP A 346 6.73 15.66 -16.88
CA ASP A 346 6.54 17.05 -17.26
C ASP A 346 5.20 17.25 -17.97
N TYR A 347 4.86 16.36 -18.89
CA TYR A 347 3.57 16.35 -19.56
C TYR A 347 2.40 16.25 -18.57
N MET A 348 2.48 15.33 -17.63
CA MET A 348 1.43 15.14 -16.63
C MET A 348 1.32 16.33 -15.69
N TYR A 349 2.44 16.87 -15.22
CA TYR A 349 2.45 18.06 -14.39
C TYR A 349 1.78 19.25 -15.06
N GLU A 350 2.01 19.46 -16.37
CA GLU A 350 1.33 20.50 -17.15
C GLU A 350 -0.17 20.21 -17.28
N LYS A 351 -0.54 18.97 -17.65
CA LYS A 351 -1.95 18.60 -17.91
C LYS A 351 -2.84 18.64 -16.69
N PHE A 352 -2.28 18.36 -15.52
CA PHE A 352 -2.99 18.35 -14.25
C PHE A 352 -2.76 19.62 -13.41
N SER A 353 -2.07 20.65 -13.94
CA SER A 353 -1.70 21.87 -13.22
C SER A 353 -2.84 22.66 -12.61
N ASP A 354 -4.07 22.46 -13.09
CA ASP A 354 -5.30 23.06 -12.54
C ASP A 354 -6.06 22.14 -11.55
N MET A 355 -5.46 20.99 -11.20
CA MET A 355 -6.04 20.10 -10.20
C MET A 355 -6.01 20.79 -8.83
N THR A 356 -7.14 20.78 -8.15
CA THR A 356 -7.27 21.20 -6.75
C THR A 356 -7.73 20.06 -5.88
N TYR A 357 -7.64 20.24 -4.58
CA TYR A 357 -8.14 19.24 -3.62
C TYR A 357 -9.61 18.93 -3.85
N GLU A 358 -10.45 19.96 -4.01
CA GLU A 358 -11.89 19.82 -4.23
C GLU A 358 -12.18 19.08 -5.53
N TYR A 359 -11.45 19.39 -6.60
CA TYR A 359 -11.63 18.72 -7.89
C TYR A 359 -11.24 17.24 -7.81
N ALA A 360 -10.11 16.93 -7.17
CA ALA A 360 -9.70 15.55 -6.94
C ALA A 360 -10.74 14.76 -6.13
N GLN A 361 -11.28 15.37 -5.05
CA GLN A 361 -12.33 14.75 -4.24
C GLN A 361 -13.63 14.53 -5.01
N ASP A 362 -14.04 15.48 -5.82
CA ASP A 362 -15.25 15.33 -6.64
C ASP A 362 -15.07 14.27 -7.73
N LEU A 363 -13.90 14.20 -8.38
CA LEU A 363 -13.59 13.14 -9.35
C LEU A 363 -13.58 11.77 -8.67
N LYS A 364 -13.02 11.64 -7.46
CA LYS A 364 -13.07 10.41 -6.65
C LYS A 364 -14.50 9.96 -6.40
N LYS A 365 -15.41 10.88 -6.00
CA LYS A 365 -16.84 10.56 -5.79
C LYS A 365 -17.52 10.09 -7.07
N ILE A 366 -17.25 10.76 -8.20
CA ILE A 366 -17.80 10.37 -9.49
C ILE A 366 -17.27 8.98 -9.90
N ALA A 367 -15.98 8.75 -9.71
CA ALA A 367 -15.33 7.49 -10.07
C ALA A 367 -15.83 6.30 -9.24
N THR A 368 -16.29 6.48 -7.99
CA THR A 368 -16.95 5.39 -7.23
C THR A 368 -18.25 4.91 -7.87
N ILE A 369 -18.88 5.72 -8.70
CA ILE A 369 -20.13 5.37 -9.40
C ILE A 369 -19.86 4.91 -10.84
N GLN A 370 -18.92 5.56 -11.52
CA GLN A 370 -18.69 5.40 -12.96
C GLN A 370 -17.41 4.63 -13.29
N GLY A 371 -16.55 4.33 -12.30
CA GLY A 371 -15.27 3.67 -12.51
C GLY A 371 -14.43 4.42 -13.54
N ILE A 372 -13.83 3.68 -14.45
CA ILE A 372 -12.99 4.23 -15.55
C ILE A 372 -13.78 5.07 -16.58
N GLN A 373 -15.11 5.07 -16.51
CA GLN A 373 -15.97 5.90 -17.36
C GLN A 373 -16.16 7.32 -16.81
N ALA A 374 -15.72 7.61 -15.57
CA ALA A 374 -15.74 8.96 -15.01
C ALA A 374 -14.96 9.94 -15.88
N ILE A 375 -15.48 11.15 -16.02
CA ILE A 375 -14.92 12.16 -16.92
C ILE A 375 -14.10 13.17 -16.11
N TYR A 376 -12.86 13.37 -16.54
CA TYR A 376 -11.99 14.47 -16.14
C TYR A 376 -11.78 15.40 -17.33
N LYS A 377 -12.12 16.68 -17.19
CA LYS A 377 -12.13 17.67 -18.28
C LYS A 377 -13.01 17.18 -19.45
N ASP A 378 -12.41 16.74 -20.52
CA ASP A 378 -13.06 16.35 -21.78
C ASP A 378 -12.96 14.87 -22.11
N LYS A 379 -12.29 14.08 -21.29
CA LYS A 379 -12.02 12.64 -21.52
C LYS A 379 -12.37 11.79 -20.32
N LYS A 380 -12.66 10.54 -20.60
CA LYS A 380 -12.84 9.51 -19.57
C LYS A 380 -11.50 9.12 -18.96
N ILE A 381 -11.51 8.59 -17.75
CA ILE A 381 -10.32 8.14 -17.03
C ILE A 381 -9.49 7.17 -17.89
N TYR A 382 -10.13 6.15 -18.51
CA TYR A 382 -9.38 5.20 -19.33
C TYR A 382 -8.75 5.83 -20.58
N GLU A 383 -9.40 6.83 -21.19
CA GLU A 383 -8.87 7.55 -22.34
C GLU A 383 -7.64 8.39 -21.97
N TRP A 384 -7.68 9.06 -20.81
CA TRP A 384 -6.52 9.76 -20.26
C TRP A 384 -5.36 8.80 -20.01
N MET A 385 -5.64 7.63 -19.41
CA MET A 385 -4.59 6.66 -19.10
C MET A 385 -3.97 6.07 -20.37
N LEU A 386 -4.75 5.78 -21.41
CA LEU A 386 -4.23 5.34 -22.72
C LEU A 386 -3.33 6.42 -23.34
N GLU A 387 -3.72 7.70 -23.27
CA GLU A 387 -2.91 8.82 -23.80
C GLU A 387 -1.59 8.98 -23.02
N ILE A 388 -1.60 8.82 -21.70
CA ILE A 388 -0.40 8.85 -20.87
C ILE A 388 0.52 7.66 -21.22
N ILE A 389 -0.05 6.48 -21.29
CA ILE A 389 0.69 5.24 -21.60
C ILE A 389 1.32 5.31 -23.01
N ASP A 390 0.65 5.93 -24.00
CA ASP A 390 1.19 6.09 -25.35
C ASP A 390 2.51 6.89 -25.40
N LYS A 391 2.75 7.74 -24.41
CA LYS A 391 4.01 8.50 -24.28
C LYS A 391 5.15 7.69 -23.68
N ILE A 392 4.85 6.62 -22.95
CA ILE A 392 5.84 5.75 -22.31
C ILE A 392 6.53 4.88 -23.37
N LYS A 393 7.85 4.84 -23.36
CA LYS A 393 8.67 4.08 -24.32
C LYS A 393 9.25 2.80 -23.71
N GLU A 394 9.60 2.83 -22.43
CA GLU A 394 10.23 1.71 -21.73
C GLU A 394 9.20 0.76 -21.11
N ASP A 395 9.60 -0.44 -20.78
CA ASP A 395 8.82 -1.49 -20.10
C ASP A 395 7.45 -1.81 -20.77
N ARG A 396 7.36 -1.60 -22.09
CA ARG A 396 6.10 -1.76 -22.82
C ARG A 396 5.53 -3.17 -22.77
N GLU A 397 6.38 -4.18 -22.72
CA GLU A 397 6.00 -5.59 -22.58
C GLU A 397 5.20 -5.85 -21.30
N TYR A 398 5.54 -5.16 -20.20
CA TYR A 398 4.79 -5.23 -18.95
C TYR A 398 3.51 -4.39 -18.98
N ILE A 399 3.51 -3.25 -19.66
CA ILE A 399 2.38 -2.30 -19.67
C ILE A 399 1.29 -2.73 -20.68
N ASN A 400 1.65 -3.35 -21.80
CA ASN A 400 0.71 -3.68 -22.89
C ASN A 400 -0.52 -4.51 -22.44
N PRO A 401 -0.44 -5.48 -21.51
CA PRO A 401 -1.65 -6.14 -21.01
C PRO A 401 -2.69 -5.18 -20.42
N LEU A 402 -2.23 -4.11 -19.76
CA LEU A 402 -3.12 -3.07 -19.24
C LEU A 402 -3.73 -2.24 -20.40
N VAL A 403 -2.94 -1.92 -21.44
CA VAL A 403 -3.47 -1.24 -22.66
C VAL A 403 -4.61 -2.06 -23.26
N ASP A 404 -4.37 -3.35 -23.51
CA ASP A 404 -5.38 -4.27 -24.07
C ASP A 404 -6.66 -4.33 -23.22
N LEU A 405 -6.54 -4.19 -21.91
CA LEU A 405 -7.67 -4.18 -20.98
C LEU A 405 -8.44 -2.85 -21.06
N LEU A 406 -7.73 -1.73 -21.02
CA LEU A 406 -8.32 -0.38 -21.08
C LEU A 406 -8.97 -0.10 -22.43
N GLU A 407 -8.42 -0.59 -23.55
CA GLU A 407 -9.05 -0.50 -24.88
C GLU A 407 -10.39 -1.24 -24.92
N LYS A 408 -10.54 -2.32 -24.15
CA LYS A 408 -11.82 -3.00 -23.96
C LYS A 408 -12.73 -2.32 -22.93
N GLN A 409 -12.28 -1.19 -22.38
CA GLN A 409 -12.96 -0.45 -21.31
C GLN A 409 -13.28 -1.32 -20.08
N MET A 410 -12.32 -2.14 -19.69
CA MET A 410 -12.41 -3.09 -18.56
C MET A 410 -11.30 -2.80 -17.53
N THR A 411 -11.54 -3.31 -16.33
CA THR A 411 -10.61 -3.34 -15.20
C THR A 411 -10.35 -4.77 -14.74
N PRO A 412 -9.38 -5.06 -13.89
CA PRO A 412 -9.22 -6.38 -13.28
C PRO A 412 -10.50 -6.87 -12.56
N ARG A 413 -11.26 -5.95 -11.96
CA ARG A 413 -12.56 -6.25 -11.34
C ARG A 413 -13.56 -6.85 -12.34
N ASP A 414 -13.63 -6.33 -13.56
CA ASP A 414 -14.57 -6.84 -14.57
C ASP A 414 -14.20 -8.26 -15.03
N ILE A 415 -12.91 -8.56 -15.09
CA ILE A 415 -12.45 -9.95 -15.36
C ILE A 415 -12.87 -10.86 -14.20
N TYR A 416 -12.63 -10.45 -12.95
CA TYR A 416 -13.01 -11.22 -11.77
C TYR A 416 -14.52 -11.46 -11.72
N GLU A 417 -15.33 -10.42 -11.96
CA GLU A 417 -16.79 -10.50 -12.03
C GLU A 417 -17.27 -11.54 -13.04
N ASN A 418 -16.72 -11.52 -14.25
CA ASN A 418 -17.10 -12.47 -15.31
C ASN A 418 -16.79 -13.92 -14.90
N LEU A 419 -15.62 -14.17 -14.33
CA LEU A 419 -15.24 -15.49 -13.84
C LEU A 419 -16.05 -15.91 -12.61
N TYR A 420 -16.33 -14.99 -11.70
CA TYR A 420 -17.11 -15.24 -10.48
C TYR A 420 -18.55 -15.66 -10.77
N LYS A 421 -19.17 -15.06 -11.80
CA LYS A 421 -20.50 -15.47 -12.28
C LYS A 421 -20.56 -16.90 -12.80
N GLU A 422 -19.44 -17.42 -13.31
CA GLU A 422 -19.33 -18.83 -13.70
C GLU A 422 -19.09 -19.71 -12.47
N SER A 423 -18.11 -19.38 -11.66
CA SER A 423 -17.76 -20.05 -10.40
C SER A 423 -16.86 -19.15 -9.54
N PRO A 424 -17.23 -18.91 -8.26
CA PRO A 424 -16.35 -18.22 -7.32
C PRO A 424 -14.96 -18.88 -7.19
N GLN A 425 -14.89 -20.22 -7.16
CA GLN A 425 -13.65 -20.97 -7.06
C GLN A 425 -12.78 -20.80 -8.32
N LYS A 426 -13.39 -20.74 -9.51
CA LYS A 426 -12.68 -20.45 -10.76
C LYS A 426 -12.08 -19.05 -10.71
N ALA A 427 -12.85 -18.04 -10.33
CA ALA A 427 -12.37 -16.68 -10.20
C ALA A 427 -11.20 -16.58 -9.22
N ALA A 428 -11.33 -17.18 -8.04
CA ALA A 428 -10.28 -17.20 -7.03
C ALA A 428 -9.00 -17.89 -7.53
N TYR A 429 -9.12 -19.02 -8.22
CA TYR A 429 -7.97 -19.72 -8.77
C TYR A 429 -7.25 -18.90 -9.86
N GLU A 430 -8.00 -18.34 -10.82
CA GLU A 430 -7.43 -17.52 -11.91
C GLU A 430 -6.76 -16.22 -11.38
N PHE A 431 -7.20 -15.71 -10.21
CA PHE A 431 -6.64 -14.54 -9.53
C PHE A 431 -5.67 -14.91 -8.40
N SER A 432 -5.10 -16.09 -8.43
CA SER A 432 -4.12 -16.54 -7.42
C SER A 432 -2.71 -16.58 -7.98
N VAL A 433 -1.73 -16.40 -7.09
CA VAL A 433 -0.32 -16.64 -7.38
C VAL A 433 -0.07 -18.10 -7.79
N ASN A 434 -0.87 -19.04 -7.26
CA ASN A 434 -0.82 -20.45 -7.64
C ASN A 434 -1.00 -20.66 -9.15
N LYS A 435 -1.98 -19.95 -9.75
CA LYS A 435 -2.21 -19.98 -11.19
C LYS A 435 -1.04 -19.42 -11.97
N PHE A 436 -0.51 -18.27 -11.55
CA PHE A 436 0.65 -17.62 -12.17
C PHE A 436 1.85 -18.58 -12.23
N ILE A 437 2.19 -19.25 -11.11
CA ILE A 437 3.34 -20.17 -11.04
C ILE A 437 3.09 -21.41 -11.91
N LYS A 438 1.88 -21.95 -11.92
CA LYS A 438 1.54 -23.08 -12.79
C LYS A 438 1.73 -22.76 -14.27
N ASP A 439 1.27 -21.56 -14.71
CA ASP A 439 1.41 -21.14 -16.10
C ASP A 439 2.87 -20.86 -16.48
N SER A 440 3.64 -20.32 -15.56
CA SER A 440 5.07 -20.04 -15.76
C SER A 440 5.87 -21.33 -15.96
N ASN A 441 5.55 -22.38 -15.19
CA ASN A 441 6.20 -23.69 -15.27
C ASN A 441 5.72 -24.55 -16.45
N GLY A 442 4.52 -24.29 -16.99
CA GLY A 442 3.96 -25.00 -18.14
C GLY A 442 4.43 -24.51 -19.51
N LYS A 443 5.21 -23.42 -19.54
CA LYS A 443 5.78 -22.83 -20.77
C LYS A 443 7.22 -23.28 -21.07
N ASN A 444 7.83 -24.13 -20.21
CA ASN A 444 9.18 -24.67 -20.36
C ASN A 444 9.17 -26.07 -21.03
#